data_4f90db95331659d00ba560520b694424
#
_entry.id   4f90db95331659d00ba560520b694424
#
_cell.length_a   1.000
_cell.length_b   1.000
_cell.length_c   1.000
_cell.angle_alpha   90.00
_cell.angle_beta   90.00
_cell.angle_gamma   90.00
#
_symmetry.space_group_name_H-M   'P 1'
#
loop_
_entity.id
_entity.type
_entity.pdbx_description
1 polymer ?
#
loop_
_entity_poly.entity_id
_entity_poly.type
_entity_poly.pdbx_seq_one_letter_code
_entity_poly.pdbx_strand_id
1 'polypeptide(L)'
;WQEMANKHGVNDNTKEYVLTYQQKPVVAIWGVGFNRTDNYDLDDIAELINYFKNDGCAVLLGVPRSWRTPGQGDAVNNPQLLNVIKSADIVHPWTPGRYSNISGIDSHRSIIIADKAWCDAENLLYMPVVFPGFSWQNLKKSQEQSSDLNSIPRLKGDFLWRQFYNAIDSGSQTVYVAMFDEMDEGTCIFKVDNNPPAGKSEFL
;
A
#
# COMPACT_ATOMS: atom_id res chain seq x y z
N TRP A 1 -15.87 10.61 -9.78
CA TRP A 1 -15.65 9.32 -10.46
C TRP A 1 -16.30 9.28 -11.85
N GLN A 2 -17.60 9.49 -11.96
CA GLN A 2 -18.32 9.39 -13.23
C GLN A 2 -17.74 10.29 -14.33
N GLU A 3 -17.30 11.51 -13.98
CA GLU A 3 -16.61 12.39 -14.93
C GLU A 3 -15.30 11.76 -15.45
N MET A 4 -14.50 11.20 -14.56
CA MET A 4 -13.26 10.49 -14.92
C MET A 4 -13.54 9.25 -15.78
N ALA A 5 -14.54 8.47 -15.40
CA ALA A 5 -14.95 7.29 -16.15
C ALA A 5 -15.42 7.67 -17.58
N ASN A 6 -16.27 8.67 -17.70
CA ASN A 6 -16.80 9.13 -18.99
C ASN A 6 -15.72 9.77 -19.88
N LYS A 7 -14.82 10.56 -19.31
CA LYS A 7 -13.81 11.31 -20.07
C LYS A 7 -12.59 10.46 -20.45
N HIS A 8 -12.18 9.54 -19.57
CA HIS A 8 -10.91 8.81 -19.69
C HIS A 8 -11.08 7.30 -19.80
N GLY A 9 -12.30 6.77 -19.69
CA GLY A 9 -12.56 5.33 -19.80
C GLY A 9 -11.87 4.51 -18.71
N VAL A 10 -11.67 5.07 -17.51
CA VAL A 10 -10.97 4.39 -16.40
C VAL A 10 -11.74 3.20 -15.83
N ASN A 11 -13.01 3.05 -16.16
CA ASN A 11 -13.87 1.90 -15.87
C ASN A 11 -14.11 0.97 -17.07
N ASP A 12 -13.41 1.19 -18.19
CA ASP A 12 -13.47 0.34 -19.38
C ASP A 12 -12.37 -0.73 -19.32
N ASN A 13 -12.74 -1.96 -18.98
CA ASN A 13 -11.82 -3.08 -18.85
C ASN A 13 -11.22 -3.57 -20.18
N THR A 14 -11.62 -3.01 -21.31
CA THR A 14 -11.05 -3.29 -22.64
C THR A 14 -9.82 -2.42 -22.95
N LYS A 15 -9.56 -1.40 -22.13
CA LYS A 15 -8.42 -0.50 -22.31
C LYS A 15 -7.16 -1.07 -21.69
N GLU A 16 -6.06 -1.09 -22.43
CA GLU A 16 -4.76 -1.64 -21.98
C GLU A 16 -4.17 -0.93 -20.75
N TYR A 17 -4.53 0.33 -20.51
CA TYR A 17 -4.06 1.13 -19.37
C TYR A 17 -4.94 0.95 -18.13
N VAL A 18 -6.03 0.20 -18.19
CA VAL A 18 -6.90 -0.08 -17.05
C VAL A 18 -6.47 -1.36 -16.37
N LEU A 19 -6.01 -1.26 -15.13
CA LEU A 19 -5.73 -2.43 -14.31
C LEU A 19 -7.03 -3.17 -14.03
N THR A 20 -7.03 -4.50 -14.25
CA THR A 20 -8.21 -5.32 -14.03
C THR A 20 -7.94 -6.45 -13.03
N TYR A 21 -8.95 -6.78 -12.25
CA TYR A 21 -9.01 -7.99 -11.41
C TYR A 21 -10.34 -8.72 -11.67
N GLN A 22 -10.26 -10.00 -12.02
CA GLN A 22 -11.44 -10.81 -12.41
C GLN A 22 -12.30 -10.10 -13.47
N GLN A 23 -11.65 -9.53 -14.49
CA GLN A 23 -12.27 -8.77 -15.58
C GLN A 23 -12.99 -7.48 -15.16
N LYS A 24 -12.79 -7.00 -13.95
CA LYS A 24 -13.34 -5.74 -13.46
C LYS A 24 -12.22 -4.70 -13.34
N PRO A 25 -12.47 -3.43 -13.75
CA PRO A 25 -11.53 -2.34 -13.48
C PRO A 25 -11.24 -2.20 -12.00
N VAL A 26 -9.99 -2.00 -11.62
CA VAL A 26 -9.58 -1.84 -10.22
C VAL A 26 -9.63 -0.39 -9.80
N VAL A 27 -10.34 -0.10 -8.72
CA VAL A 27 -10.31 1.18 -8.01
C VAL A 27 -9.59 1.01 -6.68
N ALA A 28 -8.58 1.84 -6.42
CA ALA A 28 -7.84 1.82 -5.17
C ALA A 28 -8.39 2.88 -4.19
N ILE A 29 -8.76 2.45 -2.99
CA ILE A 29 -9.12 3.31 -1.86
C ILE A 29 -8.06 3.11 -0.78
N TRP A 30 -7.29 4.15 -0.48
CA TRP A 30 -6.21 4.06 0.49
C TRP A 30 -6.54 4.84 1.77
N GLY A 31 -5.99 4.38 2.91
CA GLY A 31 -6.08 5.09 4.19
C GLY A 31 -7.16 4.55 5.13
N VAL A 32 -7.75 3.40 4.82
CA VAL A 32 -8.88 2.85 5.58
C VAL A 32 -8.43 2.14 6.85
N GLY A 33 -8.98 2.56 7.98
CA GLY A 33 -8.78 1.90 9.27
C GLY A 33 -7.45 2.20 9.97
N PHE A 34 -6.74 3.25 9.57
CA PHE A 34 -5.58 3.71 10.32
C PHE A 34 -6.00 4.39 11.64
N ASN A 35 -5.23 4.17 12.70
CA ASN A 35 -5.42 4.82 13.99
C ASN A 35 -4.84 6.25 13.94
N ARG A 36 -5.62 7.18 13.36
CA ARG A 36 -5.27 8.60 13.16
C ARG A 36 -6.43 9.47 13.63
N THR A 37 -6.15 10.75 13.88
CA THR A 37 -7.16 11.73 14.31
C THR A 37 -8.09 12.16 13.18
N ASP A 38 -7.67 11.97 11.93
CA ASP A 38 -8.38 12.29 10.70
C ASP A 38 -8.96 11.02 10.02
N ASN A 39 -9.40 10.05 10.82
CA ASN A 39 -9.97 8.80 10.31
C ASN A 39 -11.26 9.05 9.54
N TYR A 40 -11.41 8.28 8.44
CA TYR A 40 -12.68 8.15 7.75
C TYR A 40 -13.64 7.28 8.57
N ASP A 41 -14.92 7.61 8.52
CA ASP A 41 -15.95 6.75 9.07
C ASP A 41 -16.01 5.42 8.31
N LEU A 42 -16.09 4.30 9.04
CA LEU A 42 -16.10 2.97 8.42
C LEU A 42 -17.42 2.68 7.70
N ASP A 43 -18.53 3.31 8.09
CA ASP A 43 -19.80 3.19 7.39
C ASP A 43 -19.75 3.92 6.05
N ASP A 44 -19.18 5.14 6.00
CA ASP A 44 -18.95 5.89 4.77
C ASP A 44 -18.04 5.10 3.80
N ILE A 45 -17.00 4.44 4.33
CA ILE A 45 -16.13 3.59 3.53
C ILE A 45 -16.88 2.38 2.99
N ALA A 46 -17.73 1.73 3.77
CA ALA A 46 -18.55 0.62 3.31
C ALA A 46 -19.50 1.04 2.18
N GLU A 47 -20.11 2.22 2.30
CA GLU A 47 -20.95 2.79 1.23
C GLU A 47 -20.13 3.09 -0.03
N LEU A 48 -18.93 3.63 0.11
CA LEU A 48 -18.03 3.91 -1.01
C LEU A 48 -17.59 2.63 -1.74
N ILE A 49 -17.25 1.58 -1.00
CA ILE A 49 -16.93 0.28 -1.57
C ILE A 49 -18.12 -0.27 -2.37
N ASN A 50 -19.32 -0.23 -1.78
CA ASN A 50 -20.55 -0.67 -2.44
C ASN A 50 -20.84 0.15 -3.72
N TYR A 51 -20.62 1.46 -3.69
CA TYR A 51 -20.78 2.32 -4.85
C TYR A 51 -19.91 1.84 -6.02
N PHE A 52 -18.60 1.62 -5.82
CA PHE A 52 -17.71 1.16 -6.87
C PHE A 52 -18.02 -0.27 -7.34
N LYS A 53 -18.39 -1.15 -6.43
CA LYS A 53 -18.78 -2.53 -6.80
C LYS A 53 -20.07 -2.54 -7.64
N ASN A 54 -21.03 -1.69 -7.34
CA ASN A 54 -22.26 -1.52 -8.13
C ASN A 54 -21.98 -0.90 -9.51
N ASP A 55 -20.92 -0.09 -9.63
CA ASP A 55 -20.44 0.45 -10.93
C ASP A 55 -19.57 -0.57 -11.71
N GLY A 56 -19.49 -1.81 -11.24
CA GLY A 56 -18.79 -2.91 -11.91
C GLY A 56 -17.29 -2.99 -11.64
N CYS A 57 -16.76 -2.21 -10.69
CA CYS A 57 -15.35 -2.20 -10.34
C CYS A 57 -14.99 -3.27 -9.30
N ALA A 58 -13.72 -3.67 -9.29
CA ALA A 58 -13.09 -4.34 -8.17
C ALA A 58 -12.41 -3.30 -7.27
N VAL A 59 -12.52 -3.47 -5.95
CA VAL A 59 -11.98 -2.51 -4.98
C VAL A 59 -10.72 -3.06 -4.32
N LEU A 60 -9.61 -2.34 -4.50
CA LEU A 60 -8.36 -2.50 -3.75
C LEU A 60 -8.41 -1.59 -2.53
N LEU A 61 -8.26 -2.17 -1.33
CA LEU A 61 -8.35 -1.43 -0.09
C LEU A 61 -6.99 -1.32 0.60
N GLY A 62 -6.45 -0.10 0.68
CA GLY A 62 -5.21 0.22 1.40
C GLY A 62 -5.48 0.36 2.89
N VAL A 63 -4.92 -0.57 3.68
CA VAL A 63 -5.19 -0.73 5.12
C VAL A 63 -3.91 -0.63 5.95
N PRO A 64 -3.99 -0.43 7.29
CA PRO A 64 -2.81 -0.47 8.16
C PRO A 64 -2.08 -1.80 8.09
N ARG A 65 -0.79 -1.82 8.41
CA ARG A 65 -0.04 -3.07 8.56
C ARG A 65 -0.67 -4.03 9.56
N SER A 66 -1.28 -3.49 10.63
CA SER A 66 -1.87 -4.28 11.73
C SER A 66 -3.36 -4.54 11.56
N TRP A 67 -3.91 -4.40 10.38
CA TRP A 67 -5.35 -4.42 10.07
C TRP A 67 -6.12 -5.63 10.62
N ARG A 68 -5.50 -6.84 10.71
CA ARG A 68 -6.17 -8.04 11.25
C ARG A 68 -6.40 -8.00 12.77
N THR A 69 -5.75 -7.09 13.46
CA THR A 69 -5.82 -6.94 14.92
C THR A 69 -6.25 -5.52 15.29
N PRO A 70 -7.54 -5.15 15.11
CA PRO A 70 -8.04 -3.82 15.45
C PRO A 70 -7.60 -3.40 16.85
N GLY A 71 -7.17 -2.15 17.01
CA GLY A 71 -6.64 -1.61 18.25
C GLY A 71 -5.17 -1.92 18.52
N GLN A 72 -4.49 -2.65 17.62
CA GLN A 72 -3.05 -2.91 17.73
C GLN A 72 -2.28 -2.09 16.70
N GLY A 73 -1.07 -1.65 17.07
CA GLY A 73 -0.14 -0.95 16.17
C GLY A 73 -0.79 0.29 15.52
N ASP A 74 -0.89 0.27 14.21
CA ASP A 74 -1.44 1.36 13.40
C ASP A 74 -2.91 1.18 12.98
N ALA A 75 -3.58 0.12 13.45
CA ALA A 75 -4.99 -0.14 13.17
C ALA A 75 -5.92 0.52 14.20
N VAL A 76 -7.00 1.11 13.70
CA VAL A 76 -8.06 1.69 14.55
C VAL A 76 -8.68 0.63 15.47
N ASN A 77 -9.02 1.02 16.69
CA ASN A 77 -9.70 0.14 17.64
C ASN A 77 -11.22 0.09 17.36
N ASN A 78 -11.57 -0.50 16.22
CA ASN A 78 -12.97 -0.69 15.83
C ASN A 78 -13.11 -2.08 15.16
N PRO A 79 -13.86 -3.03 15.76
CA PRO A 79 -14.05 -4.37 15.22
C PRO A 79 -14.79 -4.40 13.88
N GLN A 80 -15.51 -3.34 13.51
CA GLN A 80 -16.18 -3.21 12.21
C GLN A 80 -15.17 -3.14 11.05
N LEU A 81 -13.91 -2.76 11.31
CA LEU A 81 -12.86 -2.71 10.30
C LEU A 81 -12.77 -4.00 9.48
N LEU A 82 -12.80 -5.16 10.15
CA LEU A 82 -12.72 -6.44 9.45
C LEU A 82 -13.91 -6.71 8.53
N ASN A 83 -15.12 -6.27 8.91
CA ASN A 83 -16.30 -6.39 8.05
C ASN A 83 -16.21 -5.48 6.82
N VAL A 84 -15.68 -4.27 6.98
CA VAL A 84 -15.42 -3.34 5.86
C VAL A 84 -14.37 -3.94 4.91
N ILE A 85 -13.28 -4.49 5.44
CA ILE A 85 -12.24 -5.13 4.63
C ILE A 85 -12.80 -6.33 3.85
N LYS A 86 -13.69 -7.15 4.44
CA LYS A 86 -14.34 -8.27 3.75
C LYS A 86 -15.21 -7.84 2.58
N SER A 87 -15.70 -6.62 2.54
CA SER A 87 -16.48 -6.12 1.41
C SER A 87 -15.66 -5.69 0.20
N ALA A 88 -14.34 -5.57 0.34
CA ALA A 88 -13.42 -5.29 -0.77
C ALA A 88 -13.15 -6.54 -1.63
N ASP A 89 -12.27 -6.41 -2.62
CA ASP A 89 -11.81 -7.53 -3.47
C ASP A 89 -10.31 -7.81 -3.27
N ILE A 90 -9.51 -6.76 -2.95
CA ILE A 90 -8.06 -6.83 -2.80
C ILE A 90 -7.66 -6.13 -1.51
N VAL A 91 -6.88 -6.79 -0.67
CA VAL A 91 -6.34 -6.23 0.59
C VAL A 91 -4.87 -5.89 0.42
N HIS A 92 -4.53 -4.64 0.72
CA HIS A 92 -3.24 -4.03 0.45
C HIS A 92 -2.71 -3.35 1.74
N PRO A 93 -2.00 -4.09 2.63
CA PRO A 93 -1.46 -3.55 3.87
C PRO A 93 -0.28 -2.61 3.61
N TRP A 94 -0.31 -1.41 4.21
CA TRP A 94 0.75 -0.42 4.02
C TRP A 94 1.96 -0.69 4.91
N THR A 95 3.08 -1.07 4.33
CA THR A 95 4.31 -1.43 5.03
C THR A 95 5.48 -0.45 4.90
N PRO A 96 5.51 0.55 3.98
CA PRO A 96 6.61 1.49 3.90
C PRO A 96 6.90 2.14 5.26
N GLY A 97 8.19 2.15 5.65
CA GLY A 97 8.62 2.68 6.94
C GLY A 97 8.37 1.77 8.16
N ARG A 98 7.79 0.59 8.01
CA ARG A 98 7.41 -0.29 9.14
C ARG A 98 8.49 -1.27 9.60
N TYR A 99 9.54 -1.43 8.83
CA TYR A 99 10.78 -2.14 9.17
C TYR A 99 11.94 -1.50 8.42
N SER A 100 13.17 -1.63 8.94
CA SER A 100 14.31 -0.84 8.48
C SER A 100 15.53 -1.67 8.08
N ASN A 101 15.46 -3.00 8.18
CA ASN A 101 16.59 -3.88 7.88
C ASN A 101 16.11 -5.29 7.51
N ILE A 102 17.02 -6.15 7.08
CA ILE A 102 16.74 -7.51 6.63
C ILE A 102 16.06 -8.35 7.73
N SER A 103 16.51 -8.25 8.99
CA SER A 103 15.89 -8.97 10.10
C SER A 103 14.43 -8.55 10.32
N GLY A 104 14.12 -7.25 10.18
CA GLY A 104 12.77 -6.74 10.25
C GLY A 104 11.88 -7.27 9.12
N ILE A 105 12.42 -7.36 7.89
CA ILE A 105 11.74 -7.97 6.76
C ILE A 105 11.44 -9.44 7.04
N ASP A 106 12.41 -10.20 7.54
CA ASP A 106 12.24 -11.62 7.84
C ASP A 106 11.24 -11.87 8.97
N SER A 107 11.25 -11.02 10.00
CA SER A 107 10.25 -11.07 11.07
C SER A 107 8.83 -10.76 10.54
N HIS A 108 8.71 -9.88 9.53
CA HIS A 108 7.42 -9.55 8.91
C HIS A 108 6.83 -10.69 8.08
N ARG A 109 7.64 -11.66 7.63
CA ARG A 109 7.18 -12.80 6.83
C ARG A 109 6.03 -13.58 7.49
N SER A 110 6.08 -13.77 8.81
CA SER A 110 4.99 -14.45 9.54
C SER A 110 3.65 -13.70 9.46
N ILE A 111 3.70 -12.37 9.39
CA ILE A 111 2.52 -11.52 9.21
C ILE A 111 1.96 -11.71 7.81
N ILE A 112 2.81 -11.69 6.77
CA ILE A 112 2.40 -11.93 5.38
C ILE A 112 1.66 -13.28 5.25
N ILE A 113 2.23 -14.35 5.83
CA ILE A 113 1.62 -15.69 5.81
C ILE A 113 0.24 -15.66 6.46
N ALA A 114 0.12 -15.04 7.63
CA ALA A 114 -1.14 -15.00 8.37
C ALA A 114 -2.19 -14.08 7.72
N ASP A 115 -1.76 -12.95 7.13
CA ASP A 115 -2.62 -12.05 6.35
C ASP A 115 -3.17 -12.77 5.12
N LYS A 116 -2.28 -13.43 4.38
CA LYS A 116 -2.67 -14.19 3.19
C LYS A 116 -3.66 -15.30 3.54
N ALA A 117 -3.39 -16.09 4.58
CA ALA A 117 -4.28 -17.15 5.00
C ALA A 117 -5.67 -16.64 5.37
N TRP A 118 -5.76 -15.48 6.02
CA TRP A 118 -7.04 -14.85 6.31
C TRP A 118 -7.75 -14.38 5.04
N CYS A 119 -7.02 -13.73 4.11
CA CYS A 119 -7.60 -13.29 2.83
C CYS A 119 -8.09 -14.48 2.00
N ASP A 120 -7.33 -15.58 1.95
CA ASP A 120 -7.73 -16.80 1.26
C ASP A 120 -9.04 -17.39 1.83
N ALA A 121 -9.20 -17.39 3.16
CA ALA A 121 -10.42 -17.87 3.82
C ALA A 121 -11.65 -16.99 3.52
N GLU A 122 -11.44 -15.70 3.25
CA GLU A 122 -12.50 -14.76 2.92
C GLU A 122 -12.66 -14.53 1.40
N ASN A 123 -11.95 -15.29 0.55
CA ASN A 123 -11.94 -15.15 -0.92
C ASN A 123 -11.49 -13.77 -1.41
N LEU A 124 -10.53 -13.15 -0.73
CA LEU A 124 -9.92 -11.89 -1.09
C LEU A 124 -8.52 -12.10 -1.67
N LEU A 125 -8.12 -11.25 -2.61
CA LEU A 125 -6.73 -11.20 -3.07
C LEU A 125 -5.88 -10.46 -2.04
N TYR A 126 -4.82 -11.09 -1.55
CA TYR A 126 -3.80 -10.44 -0.72
C TYR A 126 -2.71 -9.85 -1.60
N MET A 127 -2.48 -8.55 -1.50
CA MET A 127 -1.44 -7.82 -2.25
C MET A 127 -0.48 -7.14 -1.27
N PRO A 128 0.59 -7.82 -0.82
CA PRO A 128 1.58 -7.22 0.06
C PRO A 128 2.29 -6.06 -0.61
N VAL A 129 2.70 -5.07 0.19
CA VAL A 129 3.47 -3.91 -0.24
C VAL A 129 4.94 -4.15 0.02
N VAL A 130 5.78 -3.85 -0.97
CA VAL A 130 7.23 -3.82 -0.85
C VAL A 130 7.73 -2.42 -1.21
N PHE A 131 8.88 -2.02 -0.65
CA PHE A 131 9.45 -0.70 -0.89
C PHE A 131 10.99 -0.76 -0.90
N PRO A 132 11.66 0.10 -1.70
CA PRO A 132 13.10 -0.05 -1.93
C PRO A 132 13.97 0.45 -0.78
N GLY A 133 13.49 1.38 -0.01
CA GLY A 133 14.11 2.09 1.09
C GLY A 133 13.20 3.23 1.51
N PHE A 134 13.59 4.04 2.51
CA PHE A 134 12.77 5.13 3.01
C PHE A 134 13.61 6.21 3.70
N SER A 135 13.19 7.46 3.57
CA SER A 135 13.76 8.59 4.29
C SER A 135 12.66 9.49 4.87
N TRP A 136 12.75 9.74 6.16
CA TRP A 136 11.86 10.69 6.84
C TRP A 136 12.32 12.14 6.69
N GLN A 137 13.49 12.40 6.11
CA GLN A 137 14.16 13.69 6.20
C GLN A 137 13.32 14.83 5.64
N ASN A 138 12.82 14.74 4.41
CA ASN A 138 12.06 15.81 3.79
C ASN A 138 10.75 16.07 4.53
N LEU A 139 10.03 15.00 4.91
CA LEU A 139 8.81 15.11 5.72
C LEU A 139 9.09 15.77 7.07
N LYS A 140 10.14 15.37 7.78
CA LYS A 140 10.49 15.95 9.08
C LYS A 140 10.95 17.40 8.95
N LYS A 141 11.70 17.73 7.89
CA LYS A 141 12.11 19.09 7.59
C LYS A 141 10.92 20.02 7.34
N SER A 142 9.87 19.56 6.64
CA SER A 142 8.63 20.31 6.45
C SER A 142 7.86 20.56 7.75
N GLN A 143 8.09 19.75 8.77
CA GLN A 143 7.52 19.86 10.12
C GLN A 143 8.46 20.57 11.11
N GLU A 144 9.55 21.21 10.64
CA GLU A 144 10.60 21.84 11.46
C GLU A 144 11.30 20.87 12.42
N GLN A 145 11.34 19.58 12.05
CA GLN A 145 11.99 18.50 12.78
C GLN A 145 13.18 17.96 11.99
N SER A 146 14.07 17.23 12.66
CA SER A 146 15.20 16.55 12.01
C SER A 146 14.99 15.05 11.94
N SER A 147 15.54 14.45 10.90
CA SER A 147 15.68 13.00 10.74
C SER A 147 16.91 12.71 9.89
N ASP A 148 17.49 11.54 10.06
CA ASP A 148 18.62 11.11 9.25
C ASP A 148 18.18 10.86 7.81
N LEU A 149 19.01 11.32 6.86
CA LEU A 149 18.87 10.95 5.45
C LEU A 149 19.05 9.43 5.32
N ASN A 150 18.27 8.81 4.42
CA ASN A 150 18.37 7.38 4.14
C ASN A 150 18.19 6.50 5.41
N SER A 151 17.22 6.83 6.25
CA SER A 151 16.94 6.14 7.51
C SER A 151 16.62 4.65 7.32
N ILE A 152 16.12 4.26 6.15
CA ILE A 152 15.97 2.86 5.71
C ILE A 152 16.76 2.69 4.40
N PRO A 153 18.00 2.20 4.45
CA PRO A 153 18.87 2.14 3.28
C PRO A 153 18.43 1.06 2.30
N ARG A 154 18.61 1.35 1.02
CA ARG A 154 18.28 0.44 -0.10
C ARG A 154 19.14 -0.81 -0.16
N LEU A 155 20.33 -0.82 0.47
CA LEU A 155 21.30 -1.91 0.49
C LEU A 155 21.62 -2.43 -0.93
N LYS A 156 21.79 -1.53 -1.89
CA LYS A 156 22.04 -1.85 -3.33
C LYS A 156 20.95 -2.73 -3.97
N GLY A 157 19.73 -2.69 -3.43
CA GLY A 157 18.60 -3.47 -3.89
C GLY A 157 18.27 -4.70 -3.04
N ASP A 158 19.17 -5.14 -2.16
CA ASP A 158 18.94 -6.33 -1.32
C ASP A 158 17.74 -6.16 -0.40
N PHE A 159 17.50 -4.91 0.08
CA PHE A 159 16.36 -4.62 0.92
C PHE A 159 15.02 -4.84 0.19
N LEU A 160 14.90 -4.38 -1.05
CA LEU A 160 13.71 -4.61 -1.87
C LEU A 160 13.57 -6.07 -2.28
N TRP A 161 14.68 -6.68 -2.72
CA TRP A 161 14.72 -8.08 -3.17
C TRP A 161 14.27 -9.05 -2.08
N ARG A 162 14.71 -8.83 -0.84
CA ARG A 162 14.32 -9.68 0.29
C ARG A 162 12.82 -9.64 0.58
N GLN A 163 12.19 -8.49 0.38
CA GLN A 163 10.74 -8.34 0.53
C GLN A 163 9.99 -9.11 -0.57
N PHE A 164 10.42 -9.00 -1.84
CA PHE A 164 9.86 -9.81 -2.93
C PHE A 164 9.99 -11.30 -2.66
N TYR A 165 11.17 -11.73 -2.22
CA TYR A 165 11.40 -13.13 -1.88
C TYR A 165 10.41 -13.61 -0.82
N ASN A 166 10.27 -12.88 0.29
CA ASN A 166 9.35 -13.25 1.37
C ASN A 166 7.88 -13.25 0.94
N ALA A 167 7.48 -12.30 0.10
CA ALA A 167 6.11 -12.23 -0.43
C ALA A 167 5.80 -13.46 -1.32
N ILE A 168 6.68 -13.78 -2.28
CA ILE A 168 6.51 -14.90 -3.20
C ILE A 168 6.57 -16.23 -2.45
N ASP A 169 7.56 -16.41 -1.57
CA ASP A 169 7.73 -17.61 -0.74
C ASP A 169 6.56 -17.83 0.23
N SER A 170 5.84 -16.78 0.59
CA SER A 170 4.59 -16.84 1.36
C SER A 170 3.35 -17.15 0.50
N GLY A 171 3.52 -17.35 -0.81
CA GLY A 171 2.46 -17.70 -1.75
C GLY A 171 1.68 -16.52 -2.30
N SER A 172 2.14 -15.28 -2.13
CA SER A 172 1.49 -14.11 -2.73
C SER A 172 1.67 -14.13 -4.25
N GLN A 173 0.59 -13.92 -5.00
CA GLN A 173 0.58 -13.94 -6.45
C GLN A 173 0.80 -12.55 -7.08
N THR A 174 0.60 -11.51 -6.28
CA THR A 174 0.72 -10.11 -6.66
C THR A 174 1.47 -9.36 -5.58
N VAL A 175 2.16 -8.30 -5.98
CA VAL A 175 2.90 -7.42 -5.06
C VAL A 175 2.69 -5.98 -5.53
N TYR A 176 2.46 -5.07 -4.59
CA TYR A 176 2.48 -3.64 -4.87
C TYR A 176 3.85 -3.06 -4.52
N VAL A 177 4.44 -2.30 -5.43
CA VAL A 177 5.70 -1.61 -5.18
C VAL A 177 5.43 -0.16 -4.82
N ALA A 178 5.74 0.24 -3.61
CA ALA A 178 5.65 1.61 -3.16
C ALA A 178 7.04 2.26 -3.19
N MET A 179 7.31 3.18 -4.16
CA MET A 179 6.42 3.73 -5.17
C MET A 179 7.19 3.88 -6.48
N PHE A 180 6.48 4.09 -7.62
CA PHE A 180 7.16 4.30 -8.89
C PHE A 180 7.97 5.60 -8.89
N ASP A 181 7.38 6.72 -8.50
CA ASP A 181 7.88 8.08 -8.65
C ASP A 181 7.90 8.92 -7.35
N GLU A 182 7.72 8.31 -6.19
CA GLU A 182 7.80 9.02 -4.90
C GLU A 182 9.26 9.30 -4.52
N MET A 183 9.67 10.54 -4.71
CA MET A 183 11.05 10.97 -4.50
C MET A 183 11.27 11.57 -3.10
N ASP A 184 10.24 12.16 -2.51
CA ASP A 184 10.34 12.93 -1.27
C ASP A 184 10.67 12.05 -0.06
N GLU A 185 10.07 10.85 -0.02
CA GLU A 185 10.36 9.80 0.97
C GLU A 185 11.43 8.80 0.50
N GLY A 186 12.00 9.01 -0.70
CA GLY A 186 13.05 8.16 -1.25
C GLY A 186 12.58 6.74 -1.61
N THR A 187 11.30 6.53 -1.86
CA THR A 187 10.74 5.23 -2.23
C THR A 187 10.65 4.98 -3.74
N CYS A 188 11.03 5.94 -4.54
CA CYS A 188 10.99 5.88 -6.00
C CYS A 188 11.82 4.71 -6.57
N ILE A 189 11.28 4.00 -7.58
CA ILE A 189 11.95 2.89 -8.28
C ILE A 189 12.23 3.16 -9.75
N PHE A 190 11.77 4.28 -10.31
CA PHE A 190 12.12 4.57 -11.68
C PHE A 190 13.61 4.96 -11.78
N LYS A 191 14.15 4.88 -12.99
CA LYS A 191 15.57 5.13 -13.23
C LYS A 191 15.95 6.55 -12.79
N VAL A 192 16.90 6.63 -11.85
CA VAL A 192 17.52 7.88 -11.41
C VAL A 192 18.91 8.05 -12.02
N ASP A 193 19.33 9.29 -12.23
CA ASP A 193 20.68 9.65 -12.63
C ASP A 193 21.53 9.96 -11.39
N ASN A 194 22.85 9.72 -11.48
CA ASN A 194 23.80 10.15 -10.44
C ASN A 194 23.95 11.69 -10.38
N ASN A 195 23.51 12.40 -11.43
CA ASN A 195 23.45 13.84 -11.50
C ASN A 195 22.03 14.31 -11.85
N PRO A 196 21.05 14.09 -10.96
CA PRO A 196 19.67 14.49 -11.22
C PRO A 196 19.56 16.00 -11.33
N PRO A 197 18.54 16.55 -12.04
CA PRO A 197 18.27 17.97 -12.00
C PRO A 197 18.07 18.40 -10.55
N ALA A 198 18.89 19.38 -10.11
CA ALA A 198 18.87 19.83 -8.73
C ALA A 198 17.54 20.49 -8.37
N GLY A 199 16.85 19.95 -7.39
CA GLY A 199 15.71 20.55 -6.72
C GLY A 199 16.11 21.20 -5.39
N LYS A 200 15.12 21.62 -4.61
CA LYS A 200 15.33 22.15 -3.25
C LYS A 200 15.38 21.04 -2.18
N SER A 201 14.97 19.85 -2.54
CA SER A 201 14.93 18.67 -1.66
C SER A 201 16.19 17.82 -1.81
N GLU A 202 16.57 17.13 -0.77
CA GLU A 202 17.66 16.14 -0.80
C GLU A 202 17.09 14.78 -1.22
N PHE A 203 17.73 14.16 -2.22
CA PHE A 203 17.35 12.84 -2.74
C PHE A 203 18.32 11.75 -2.23
N LEU A 204 17.83 10.54 -2.15
CA LEU A 204 18.58 9.36 -1.74
C LEU A 204 19.39 8.78 -2.90
#